data_3b1da3384fde0868426a2c92acef9452
#
_entry.id   3b1da3384fde0868426a2c92acef9452
#
_cell.length_a   1.000
_cell.length_b   1.000
_cell.length_c   1.000
_cell.angle_alpha   90.00
_cell.angle_beta   90.00
_cell.angle_gamma   90.00
#
_symmetry.space_group_name_H-M   'P 1'
#
loop_
_entity.id
_entity.type
_entity.pdbx_description
1 polymer ?
#
loop_
_entity_poly.entity_id
_entity_poly.type
_entity_poly.pdbx_seq_one_letter_code
_entity_poly.pdbx_strand_id
1 'polypeptide(L)'
;QDPESKKIYFKDNKPLPIGSVMKRPDLAQTFEAIAKQGKKGFYEGWVAEKIYSSMNKNGGFIDKNDLKQYSSKFRDPIGVNYRGYTIYTQGPPSGGGITFLTALNILNFYNLEKYKKDSSLTYHLLAEALRRGHNNRSHHVGDPDYYEVPVKDLLSKERSKILAKSINFDSASKASSIQKYNHLDESKDTTHFSVIDKQGNAV
;
A
#
# COMPACT_ATOMS: atom_id res chain seq x y z
N GLN A 1 11.57 -20.32 9.36
CA GLN A 1 11.47 -19.08 10.17
C GLN A 1 12.84 -18.44 10.25
N ASP A 2 12.90 -17.11 10.05
CA ASP A 2 14.13 -16.34 10.17
C ASP A 2 14.69 -16.40 11.60
N PRO A 3 15.97 -16.80 11.80
CA PRO A 3 16.56 -16.97 13.13
C PRO A 3 16.60 -15.68 13.96
N GLU A 4 16.80 -14.52 13.33
CA GLU A 4 16.86 -13.24 14.04
C GLU A 4 15.47 -12.80 14.49
N SER A 5 14.45 -12.97 13.66
CA SER A 5 13.06 -12.73 14.05
C SER A 5 12.65 -13.64 15.22
N LYS A 6 13.11 -14.90 15.21
CA LYS A 6 12.84 -15.83 16.29
C LYS A 6 13.43 -15.38 17.62
N LYS A 7 14.66 -14.87 17.65
CA LYS A 7 15.28 -14.32 18.86
C LYS A 7 14.49 -13.16 19.48
N ILE A 8 13.86 -12.33 18.62
CA ILE A 8 13.17 -11.13 19.05
C ILE A 8 11.74 -11.41 19.50
N TYR A 9 11.02 -12.24 18.76
CA TYR A 9 9.57 -12.40 18.91
C TYR A 9 9.15 -13.71 19.59
N PHE A 10 10.10 -14.63 19.86
CA PHE A 10 9.79 -15.92 20.46
C PHE A 10 10.60 -16.16 21.73
N LYS A 11 9.99 -16.88 22.67
CA LYS A 11 10.63 -17.47 23.84
C LYS A 11 10.23 -18.95 23.89
N ASP A 12 11.18 -19.83 24.07
CA ASP A 12 10.96 -21.30 24.14
C ASP A 12 10.15 -21.85 22.95
N ASN A 13 10.47 -21.39 21.73
CA ASN A 13 9.78 -21.70 20.47
C ASN A 13 8.29 -21.25 20.40
N LYS A 14 7.81 -20.42 21.32
CA LYS A 14 6.46 -19.86 21.32
C LYS A 14 6.52 -18.35 21.14
N PRO A 15 5.53 -17.73 20.47
CA PRO A 15 5.43 -16.28 20.43
C PRO A 15 5.45 -15.67 21.83
N LEU A 16 6.03 -14.49 21.96
CA LEU A 16 6.03 -13.76 23.22
C LEU A 16 4.58 -13.54 23.69
N PRO A 17 4.27 -13.79 24.98
CA PRO A 17 2.95 -13.52 25.53
C PRO A 17 2.56 -12.04 25.41
N ILE A 18 1.25 -11.78 25.34
CA ILE A 18 0.72 -10.40 25.40
C ILE A 18 1.17 -9.74 26.71
N GLY A 19 1.61 -8.49 26.61
CA GLY A 19 2.15 -7.72 27.76
C GLY A 19 3.64 -7.96 28.03
N SER A 20 4.32 -8.80 27.27
CA SER A 20 5.78 -8.99 27.40
C SER A 20 6.54 -7.72 27.02
N VAL A 21 7.59 -7.42 27.79
CA VAL A 21 8.53 -6.33 27.45
C VAL A 21 9.50 -6.84 26.39
N MET A 22 9.43 -6.26 25.20
CA MET A 22 10.35 -6.54 24.09
C MET A 22 11.49 -5.52 24.07
N LYS A 23 12.73 -6.01 24.07
CA LYS A 23 13.94 -5.19 23.97
C LYS A 23 14.59 -5.38 22.61
N ARG A 24 14.95 -4.28 21.97
CA ARG A 24 15.58 -4.28 20.63
C ARG A 24 16.86 -3.43 20.63
N PRO A 25 17.95 -3.92 21.24
CA PRO A 25 19.18 -3.15 21.37
C PRO A 25 19.80 -2.78 20.02
N ASP A 26 19.75 -3.68 19.03
CA ASP A 26 20.30 -3.41 17.69
C ASP A 26 19.55 -2.29 16.97
N LEU A 27 18.23 -2.22 17.14
CA LEU A 27 17.43 -1.12 16.61
C LEU A 27 17.74 0.20 17.33
N ALA A 28 17.98 0.16 18.63
CA ALA A 28 18.40 1.33 19.41
C ALA A 28 19.74 1.89 18.88
N GLN A 29 20.74 1.03 18.62
CA GLN A 29 22.00 1.44 18.00
C GLN A 29 21.80 2.07 16.61
N THR A 30 20.88 1.52 15.80
CA THR A 30 20.54 2.09 14.50
C THR A 30 19.96 3.51 14.66
N PHE A 31 19.03 3.71 15.59
CA PHE A 31 18.49 5.04 15.88
C PHE A 31 19.53 6.01 16.43
N GLU A 32 20.46 5.55 17.27
CA GLU A 32 21.57 6.37 17.72
C GLU A 32 22.48 6.81 16.56
N ALA A 33 22.75 5.90 15.61
CA ALA A 33 23.55 6.25 14.42
C ALA A 33 22.83 7.33 13.58
N ILE A 34 21.52 7.19 13.38
CA ILE A 34 20.70 8.18 12.67
C ILE A 34 20.68 9.50 13.43
N ALA A 35 20.49 9.48 14.75
CA ALA A 35 20.46 10.69 15.58
C ALA A 35 21.78 11.47 15.55
N LYS A 36 22.92 10.76 15.50
CA LYS A 36 24.27 11.35 15.47
C LYS A 36 24.69 11.83 14.08
N GLN A 37 24.29 11.14 13.02
CA GLN A 37 24.84 11.31 11.68
C GLN A 37 23.78 11.62 10.60
N GLY A 38 22.49 11.72 11.00
CA GLY A 38 21.38 11.94 10.07
C GLY A 38 21.30 10.82 9.03
N LYS A 39 21.01 11.18 7.78
CA LYS A 39 20.92 10.24 6.64
C LYS A 39 22.13 9.29 6.54
N LYS A 40 23.33 9.79 6.78
CA LYS A 40 24.56 8.99 6.69
C LYS A 40 24.59 7.85 7.70
N GLY A 41 24.02 8.05 8.89
CA GLY A 41 23.95 7.01 9.90
C GLY A 41 23.15 5.77 9.50
N PHE A 42 22.30 5.87 8.48
CA PHE A 42 21.52 4.74 7.95
C PHE A 42 22.03 4.25 6.59
N TYR A 43 22.23 5.16 5.64
CA TYR A 43 22.53 4.82 4.24
C TYR A 43 24.03 4.65 3.96
N GLU A 44 24.89 4.99 4.92
CA GLU A 44 26.32 4.83 4.88
C GLU A 44 26.83 4.17 6.19
N GLY A 45 28.08 3.80 6.27
CA GLY A 45 28.67 3.23 7.48
C GLY A 45 28.17 1.82 7.83
N TRP A 46 28.16 1.50 9.14
CA TRP A 46 27.92 0.13 9.61
C TRP A 46 26.49 -0.37 9.37
N VAL A 47 25.48 0.50 9.41
CA VAL A 47 24.09 0.11 9.13
C VAL A 47 23.94 -0.34 7.67
N ALA A 48 24.42 0.48 6.73
CA ALA A 48 24.43 0.13 5.31
C ALA A 48 25.22 -1.16 5.03
N GLU A 49 26.35 -1.34 5.73
CA GLU A 49 27.15 -2.57 5.63
C GLU A 49 26.39 -3.81 6.07
N LYS A 50 25.61 -3.72 7.17
CA LYS A 50 24.77 -4.81 7.66
C LYS A 50 23.62 -5.13 6.68
N ILE A 51 22.99 -4.11 6.11
CA ILE A 51 21.95 -4.29 5.09
C ILE A 51 22.56 -5.01 3.87
N TYR A 52 23.64 -4.49 3.32
CA TYR A 52 24.33 -5.09 2.18
C TYR A 52 24.74 -6.55 2.43
N SER A 53 25.36 -6.82 3.58
CA SER A 53 25.81 -8.16 3.93
C SER A 53 24.62 -9.14 4.01
N SER A 54 23.49 -8.69 4.58
CA SER A 54 22.27 -9.50 4.64
C SER A 54 21.69 -9.75 3.25
N MET A 55 21.61 -8.72 2.41
CA MET A 55 21.15 -8.84 1.02
C MET A 55 22.01 -9.83 0.24
N ASN A 56 23.33 -9.64 0.26
CA ASN A 56 24.27 -10.51 -0.45
C ASN A 56 24.16 -11.98 -0.02
N LYS A 57 24.07 -12.21 1.30
CA LYS A 57 23.94 -13.57 1.87
C LYS A 57 22.65 -14.27 1.45
N ASN A 58 21.55 -13.53 1.29
CA ASN A 58 20.22 -14.07 1.04
C ASN A 58 19.75 -13.91 -0.41
N GLY A 59 20.62 -13.51 -1.35
CA GLY A 59 20.28 -13.34 -2.77
C GLY A 59 19.40 -12.12 -3.05
N GLY A 60 19.43 -11.10 -2.17
CA GLY A 60 18.73 -9.83 -2.38
C GLY A 60 19.47 -8.92 -3.36
N PHE A 61 18.78 -7.89 -3.86
CA PHE A 61 19.27 -7.03 -4.96
C PHE A 61 19.87 -5.70 -4.50
N ILE A 62 19.66 -5.29 -3.24
CA ILE A 62 20.13 -3.99 -2.75
C ILE A 62 21.66 -4.04 -2.53
N ASP A 63 22.38 -3.15 -3.19
CA ASP A 63 23.81 -2.96 -3.01
C ASP A 63 24.15 -1.68 -2.23
N LYS A 64 25.45 -1.44 -1.99
CA LYS A 64 25.91 -0.25 -1.26
C LYS A 64 25.69 1.05 -2.04
N ASN A 65 25.71 0.97 -3.36
CA ASN A 65 25.51 2.12 -4.23
C ASN A 65 24.05 2.55 -4.23
N ASP A 66 23.12 1.58 -4.25
CA ASP A 66 21.69 1.84 -4.09
C ASP A 66 21.41 2.60 -2.79
N LEU A 67 21.97 2.12 -1.67
CA LEU A 67 21.81 2.77 -0.38
C LEU A 67 22.38 4.20 -0.38
N LYS A 68 23.58 4.41 -0.91
CA LYS A 68 24.24 5.71 -0.97
C LYS A 68 23.49 6.71 -1.85
N GLN A 69 22.95 6.25 -2.98
CA GLN A 69 22.23 7.08 -3.94
C GLN A 69 20.78 7.37 -3.55
N TYR A 70 20.23 6.60 -2.59
CA TYR A 70 18.83 6.77 -2.20
C TYR A 70 18.54 8.20 -1.73
N SER A 71 17.46 8.76 -2.23
CA SER A 71 16.94 10.05 -1.80
C SER A 71 15.42 9.99 -1.66
N SER A 72 14.91 10.59 -0.58
CA SER A 72 13.47 10.76 -0.39
C SER A 72 12.89 11.66 -1.46
N LYS A 73 11.70 11.34 -1.95
CA LYS A 73 10.97 12.13 -2.93
C LYS A 73 9.71 12.73 -2.30
N PHE A 74 9.50 14.02 -2.50
CA PHE A 74 8.21 14.65 -2.24
C PHE A 74 7.32 14.43 -3.46
N ARG A 75 6.10 13.95 -3.22
CA ARG A 75 5.10 13.71 -4.27
C ARG A 75 3.78 14.31 -3.87
N ASP A 76 3.09 14.93 -4.81
CA ASP A 76 1.78 15.48 -4.57
C ASP A 76 0.76 14.37 -4.28
N PRO A 77 -0.15 14.59 -3.31
CA PRO A 77 -1.24 13.66 -3.07
C PRO A 77 -2.19 13.61 -4.28
N ILE A 78 -2.77 12.46 -4.50
CA ILE A 78 -3.86 12.29 -5.47
C ILE A 78 -5.20 12.29 -4.77
N GLY A 79 -6.26 12.74 -5.44
CA GLY A 79 -7.57 12.86 -4.79
C GLY A 79 -8.74 12.74 -5.74
N VAL A 80 -9.91 12.41 -5.17
CA VAL A 80 -11.20 12.36 -5.85
C VAL A 80 -12.30 12.95 -4.97
N ASN A 81 -13.39 13.36 -5.58
CA ASN A 81 -14.60 13.73 -4.82
C ASN A 81 -15.45 12.46 -4.59
N TYR A 82 -15.82 12.23 -3.34
CA TYR A 82 -16.74 11.17 -2.97
C TYR A 82 -17.86 11.75 -2.10
N ARG A 83 -19.07 11.81 -2.64
CA ARG A 83 -20.27 12.27 -1.93
C ARG A 83 -20.11 13.65 -1.27
N GLY A 84 -19.49 14.59 -1.97
CA GLY A 84 -19.26 15.95 -1.48
C GLY A 84 -18.00 16.16 -0.66
N TYR A 85 -17.26 15.09 -0.34
CA TYR A 85 -15.97 15.15 0.34
C TYR A 85 -14.83 14.94 -0.64
N THR A 86 -13.77 15.72 -0.52
CA THR A 86 -12.53 15.43 -1.25
C THR A 86 -11.67 14.49 -0.44
N ILE A 87 -11.36 13.33 -1.01
CA ILE A 87 -10.54 12.30 -0.39
C ILE A 87 -9.16 12.36 -1.02
N TYR A 88 -8.14 12.59 -0.22
CA TYR A 88 -6.75 12.58 -0.64
C TYR A 88 -6.04 11.33 -0.15
N THR A 89 -5.09 10.85 -0.94
CA THR A 89 -4.23 9.71 -0.57
C THR A 89 -2.89 9.81 -1.27
N GLN A 90 -1.95 8.97 -0.85
CA GLN A 90 -0.66 8.86 -1.49
C GLN A 90 -0.80 8.32 -2.92
N GLY A 91 -0.15 9.00 -3.86
CA GLY A 91 -0.05 8.56 -5.26
C GLY A 91 1.03 7.49 -5.48
N PRO A 92 1.26 7.11 -6.75
CA PRO A 92 2.36 6.21 -7.11
C PRO A 92 3.72 6.67 -6.54
N PRO A 93 4.58 5.73 -6.16
CA PRO A 93 4.55 4.29 -6.43
C PRO A 93 3.59 3.49 -5.55
N SER A 94 2.90 4.13 -4.58
CA SER A 94 1.90 3.45 -3.77
C SER A 94 0.69 3.05 -4.62
N GLY A 95 0.45 1.76 -4.75
CA GLY A 95 -0.71 1.24 -5.49
C GLY A 95 -2.02 1.32 -4.71
N GLY A 96 -1.95 1.42 -3.37
CA GLY A 96 -3.12 1.47 -2.48
C GLY A 96 -4.03 2.65 -2.79
N GLY A 97 -3.45 3.84 -3.03
CA GLY A 97 -4.19 5.05 -3.37
C GLY A 97 -5.03 4.90 -4.64
N ILE A 98 -4.44 4.40 -5.72
CA ILE A 98 -5.17 4.16 -6.98
C ILE A 98 -6.30 3.14 -6.78
N THR A 99 -6.03 2.04 -6.07
CA THR A 99 -7.05 1.02 -5.75
C THR A 99 -8.24 1.64 -5.01
N PHE A 100 -7.97 2.37 -3.95
CA PHE A 100 -8.98 2.97 -3.09
C PHE A 100 -9.80 4.05 -3.81
N LEU A 101 -9.13 5.00 -4.47
CA LEU A 101 -9.81 6.09 -5.17
C LEU A 101 -10.61 5.58 -6.38
N THR A 102 -10.11 4.56 -7.10
CA THR A 102 -10.89 3.90 -8.16
C THR A 102 -12.17 3.29 -7.59
N ALA A 103 -12.08 2.59 -6.46
CA ALA A 103 -13.26 2.00 -5.83
C ALA A 103 -14.27 3.08 -5.40
N LEU A 104 -13.83 4.17 -4.79
CA LEU A 104 -14.72 5.28 -4.42
C LEU A 104 -15.39 5.91 -5.65
N ASN A 105 -14.64 6.14 -6.72
CA ASN A 105 -15.18 6.68 -7.97
C ASN A 105 -16.25 5.76 -8.58
N ILE A 106 -16.05 4.43 -8.55
CA ILE A 106 -17.05 3.45 -8.99
C ILE A 106 -18.29 3.53 -8.09
N LEU A 107 -18.12 3.55 -6.77
CA LEU A 107 -19.20 3.58 -5.81
C LEU A 107 -20.03 4.88 -5.85
N ASN A 108 -19.50 5.97 -6.40
CA ASN A 108 -20.28 7.21 -6.65
C ASN A 108 -21.44 6.99 -7.64
N PHE A 109 -21.39 5.98 -8.48
CA PHE A 109 -22.48 5.66 -9.42
C PHE A 109 -23.61 4.85 -8.79
N TYR A 110 -23.48 4.45 -7.52
CA TYR A 110 -24.50 3.65 -6.82
C TYR A 110 -25.04 4.40 -5.61
N ASN A 111 -26.36 4.38 -5.43
CA ASN A 111 -26.97 4.89 -4.21
C ASN A 111 -26.94 3.81 -3.14
N LEU A 112 -25.83 3.75 -2.37
CA LEU A 112 -25.63 2.76 -1.32
C LEU A 112 -26.62 2.90 -0.15
N GLU A 113 -27.24 4.06 0.04
CA GLU A 113 -28.26 4.29 1.08
C GLU A 113 -29.53 3.48 0.85
N LYS A 114 -29.80 3.11 -0.41
CA LYS A 114 -30.93 2.23 -0.75
C LYS A 114 -30.76 0.79 -0.27
N TYR A 115 -29.55 0.40 0.09
CA TYR A 115 -29.22 -0.95 0.52
C TYR A 115 -28.99 -0.97 2.03
N LYS A 116 -29.38 -2.06 2.71
CA LYS A 116 -29.02 -2.23 4.12
C LYS A 116 -27.50 -2.27 4.26
N LYS A 117 -26.98 -1.58 5.29
CA LYS A 117 -25.54 -1.42 5.53
C LYS A 117 -24.76 -2.74 5.45
N ASP A 118 -25.29 -3.79 6.04
CA ASP A 118 -24.65 -5.11 6.10
C ASP A 118 -25.33 -6.15 5.18
N SER A 119 -25.90 -5.70 4.06
CA SER A 119 -26.48 -6.62 3.08
C SER A 119 -25.42 -7.24 2.18
N SER A 120 -25.71 -8.46 1.69
CA SER A 120 -24.87 -9.14 0.70
C SER A 120 -24.58 -8.28 -0.54
N LEU A 121 -25.56 -7.49 -0.97
CA LEU A 121 -25.41 -6.60 -2.12
C LEU A 121 -24.44 -5.45 -1.84
N THR A 122 -24.47 -4.87 -0.64
CA THR A 122 -23.50 -3.83 -0.25
C THR A 122 -22.08 -4.40 -0.27
N TYR A 123 -21.86 -5.57 0.34
CA TYR A 123 -20.54 -6.23 0.30
C TYR A 123 -20.14 -6.63 -1.11
N HIS A 124 -21.08 -7.09 -1.93
CA HIS A 124 -20.82 -7.42 -3.33
C HIS A 124 -20.32 -6.19 -4.12
N LEU A 125 -20.99 -5.05 -4.01
CA LEU A 125 -20.60 -3.82 -4.69
C LEU A 125 -19.23 -3.30 -4.20
N LEU A 126 -18.95 -3.38 -2.89
CA LEU A 126 -17.65 -3.03 -2.33
C LEU A 126 -16.53 -3.93 -2.89
N ALA A 127 -16.75 -5.24 -2.87
CA ALA A 127 -15.80 -6.21 -3.39
C ALA A 127 -15.53 -6.03 -4.88
N GLU A 128 -16.57 -5.82 -5.68
CA GLU A 128 -16.45 -5.59 -7.12
C GLU A 128 -15.76 -4.28 -7.46
N ALA A 129 -16.03 -3.20 -6.72
CA ALA A 129 -15.33 -1.93 -6.87
C ALA A 129 -13.85 -2.05 -6.53
N LEU A 130 -13.51 -2.67 -5.39
CA LEU A 130 -12.12 -2.93 -4.99
C LEU A 130 -11.39 -3.83 -5.99
N ARG A 131 -12.04 -4.87 -6.50
CA ARG A 131 -11.48 -5.76 -7.53
C ARG A 131 -11.04 -5.00 -8.78
N ARG A 132 -11.84 -4.03 -9.22
CA ARG A 132 -11.50 -3.14 -10.35
C ARG A 132 -10.39 -2.16 -10.02
N GLY A 133 -10.36 -1.67 -8.79
CA GLY A 133 -9.24 -0.86 -8.29
C GLY A 133 -7.92 -1.64 -8.25
N HIS A 134 -7.94 -2.88 -7.79
CA HIS A 134 -6.78 -3.78 -7.83
C HIS A 134 -6.35 -4.09 -9.27
N ASN A 135 -7.28 -4.28 -10.18
CA ASN A 135 -6.98 -4.47 -11.59
C ASN A 135 -6.23 -3.24 -12.18
N ASN A 136 -6.72 -2.03 -11.93
CA ASN A 136 -6.04 -0.80 -12.32
C ASN A 136 -4.62 -0.72 -11.75
N ARG A 137 -4.45 -1.04 -10.46
CA ARG A 137 -3.15 -1.09 -9.80
C ARG A 137 -2.19 -2.05 -10.50
N SER A 138 -2.60 -3.30 -10.67
CA SER A 138 -1.73 -4.37 -11.18
C SER A 138 -1.23 -4.13 -12.60
N HIS A 139 -2.01 -3.41 -13.42
CA HIS A 139 -1.66 -3.20 -14.84
C HIS A 139 -1.00 -1.85 -15.12
N HIS A 140 -1.20 -0.85 -14.28
CA HIS A 140 -0.87 0.52 -14.63
C HIS A 140 -0.04 1.26 -13.57
N VAL A 141 0.19 0.68 -12.38
CA VAL A 141 0.95 1.36 -11.34
C VAL A 141 2.36 0.80 -11.25
N GLY A 142 3.33 1.70 -11.32
CA GLY A 142 4.74 1.43 -11.16
C GLY A 142 5.42 2.62 -10.47
N ASP A 143 6.75 2.59 -10.38
CA ASP A 143 7.50 3.73 -9.88
C ASP A 143 7.50 4.87 -10.92
N PRO A 144 6.93 6.05 -10.62
CA PRO A 144 6.82 7.15 -11.56
C PRO A 144 8.18 7.77 -11.93
N ASP A 145 9.26 7.42 -11.26
CA ASP A 145 10.61 7.83 -11.67
C ASP A 145 11.10 7.02 -12.88
N TYR A 146 10.46 5.88 -13.19
CA TYR A 146 10.84 4.97 -14.29
C TYR A 146 9.70 4.63 -15.24
N TYR A 147 8.44 4.91 -14.84
CA TYR A 147 7.25 4.55 -15.60
C TYR A 147 6.17 5.62 -15.47
N GLU A 148 5.69 6.15 -16.59
CA GLU A 148 4.58 7.12 -16.58
C GLU A 148 3.27 6.46 -16.19
N VAL A 149 2.84 6.70 -14.94
CA VAL A 149 1.57 6.18 -14.42
C VAL A 149 0.43 7.09 -14.85
N PRO A 150 -0.57 6.61 -15.62
CA PRO A 150 -1.65 7.45 -16.15
C PRO A 150 -2.73 7.76 -15.09
N VAL A 151 -2.35 8.41 -13.99
CA VAL A 151 -3.21 8.65 -12.82
C VAL A 151 -4.51 9.36 -13.20
N LYS A 152 -4.43 10.38 -14.07
CA LYS A 152 -5.62 11.16 -14.50
C LYS A 152 -6.64 10.28 -15.22
N ASP A 153 -6.18 9.41 -16.11
CA ASP A 153 -7.04 8.47 -16.82
C ASP A 153 -7.63 7.41 -15.89
N LEU A 154 -6.78 6.80 -15.03
CA LEU A 154 -7.21 5.77 -14.08
C LEU A 154 -8.31 6.27 -13.12
N LEU A 155 -8.28 7.55 -12.75
CA LEU A 155 -9.24 8.19 -11.84
C LEU A 155 -10.30 9.02 -12.57
N SER A 156 -10.35 8.97 -13.92
CA SER A 156 -11.32 9.74 -14.69
C SER A 156 -12.76 9.25 -14.41
N LYS A 157 -13.71 10.20 -14.55
CA LYS A 157 -15.13 9.89 -14.39
C LYS A 157 -15.63 8.95 -15.48
N GLU A 158 -15.13 9.10 -16.70
CA GLU A 158 -15.47 8.30 -17.87
C GLU A 158 -15.06 6.84 -17.66
N ARG A 159 -13.81 6.58 -17.26
CA ARG A 159 -13.31 5.24 -16.93
C ARG A 159 -14.09 4.64 -15.77
N SER A 160 -14.31 5.39 -14.71
CA SER A 160 -15.06 4.95 -13.54
C SER A 160 -16.50 4.55 -13.87
N LYS A 161 -17.15 5.29 -14.80
CA LYS A 161 -18.49 4.96 -15.31
C LYS A 161 -18.51 3.63 -16.09
N ILE A 162 -17.50 3.38 -16.91
CA ILE A 162 -17.35 2.12 -17.65
C ILE A 162 -17.19 0.96 -16.66
N LEU A 163 -16.28 1.12 -15.69
CA LEU A 163 -16.03 0.12 -14.66
C LEU A 163 -17.26 -0.16 -13.80
N ALA A 164 -18.00 0.86 -13.41
CA ALA A 164 -19.25 0.71 -12.67
C ALA A 164 -20.28 -0.10 -13.48
N LYS A 165 -20.53 0.26 -14.74
CA LYS A 165 -21.46 -0.44 -15.61
C LYS A 165 -21.10 -1.91 -15.87
N SER A 166 -19.84 -2.30 -15.69
CA SER A 166 -19.38 -3.68 -15.85
C SER A 166 -19.65 -4.58 -14.64
N ILE A 167 -20.17 -4.05 -13.54
CA ILE A 167 -20.53 -4.85 -12.37
C ILE A 167 -21.86 -5.56 -12.63
N ASN A 168 -21.84 -6.88 -12.53
CA ASN A 168 -23.05 -7.69 -12.54
C ASN A 168 -23.58 -7.82 -11.11
N PHE A 169 -24.89 -7.57 -10.89
CA PHE A 169 -25.49 -7.60 -9.55
C PHE A 169 -25.78 -9.02 -9.05
N ASP A 170 -25.90 -9.97 -9.96
CA ASP A 170 -26.33 -11.34 -9.66
C ASP A 170 -25.18 -12.32 -9.50
N SER A 171 -23.97 -11.92 -9.93
CA SER A 171 -22.80 -12.79 -9.89
C SER A 171 -21.48 -12.02 -9.71
N ALA A 172 -20.55 -12.61 -8.97
CA ALA A 172 -19.21 -12.06 -8.82
C ALA A 172 -18.42 -12.17 -10.13
N SER A 173 -17.71 -11.11 -10.50
CA SER A 173 -16.81 -11.12 -11.66
C SER A 173 -15.66 -12.09 -11.42
N LYS A 174 -15.27 -12.86 -12.45
CA LYS A 174 -13.98 -13.57 -12.42
C LYS A 174 -12.86 -12.56 -12.62
N ALA A 175 -11.77 -12.68 -11.88
CA ALA A 175 -10.62 -11.76 -12.02
C ALA A 175 -10.13 -11.69 -13.47
N SER A 176 -10.07 -12.81 -14.16
CA SER A 176 -9.69 -12.94 -15.58
C SER A 176 -10.65 -12.26 -16.57
N SER A 177 -11.89 -11.95 -16.18
CA SER A 177 -12.88 -11.31 -17.05
C SER A 177 -12.87 -9.79 -16.97
N ILE A 178 -12.20 -9.21 -15.96
CA ILE A 178 -12.10 -7.75 -15.80
C ILE A 178 -11.03 -7.17 -16.73
N GLN A 179 -9.96 -7.91 -16.97
CA GLN A 179 -8.95 -7.68 -18.01
C GLN A 179 -8.04 -8.92 -18.12
N LYS A 180 -7.35 -9.15 -19.26
CA LYS A 180 -6.39 -10.26 -19.35
C LYS A 180 -5.27 -10.04 -18.32
N TYR A 181 -5.24 -10.89 -17.30
CA TYR A 181 -4.16 -10.94 -16.30
C TYR A 181 -2.95 -11.67 -16.92
N ASN A 182 -1.82 -10.99 -16.97
CA ASN A 182 -0.55 -11.70 -16.90
C ASN A 182 -0.26 -11.89 -15.42
N HIS A 183 -0.16 -13.15 -14.99
CA HIS A 183 0.13 -13.52 -13.60
C HIS A 183 1.43 -12.85 -13.15
N LEU A 184 1.30 -11.85 -12.29
CA LEU A 184 2.32 -11.48 -11.33
C LEU A 184 1.74 -11.87 -9.97
N ASP A 185 2.49 -12.66 -9.20
CA ASP A 185 2.08 -13.09 -7.87
C ASP A 185 1.69 -11.88 -7.02
N GLU A 186 0.47 -11.89 -6.49
CA GLU A 186 -0.02 -10.85 -5.60
C GLU A 186 0.81 -10.87 -4.30
N SER A 187 1.52 -9.77 -4.04
CA SER A 187 2.10 -9.53 -2.72
C SER A 187 0.98 -9.35 -1.69
N LYS A 188 1.16 -9.87 -0.48
CA LYS A 188 0.25 -9.64 0.65
C LYS A 188 0.48 -8.23 1.17
N ASP A 189 -0.33 -7.27 0.69
CA ASP A 189 -0.21 -5.87 1.04
C ASP A 189 -1.04 -5.50 2.27
N THR A 190 -0.54 -4.56 3.06
CA THR A 190 -1.27 -3.89 4.12
C THR A 190 -1.75 -2.53 3.62
N THR A 191 -2.86 -2.02 4.17
CA THR A 191 -3.35 -0.68 3.90
C THR A 191 -3.33 0.13 5.18
N HIS A 192 -2.80 1.35 5.12
CA HIS A 192 -2.86 2.34 6.18
C HIS A 192 -3.74 3.50 5.73
N PHE A 193 -4.56 4.05 6.64
CA PHE A 193 -5.29 5.29 6.42
C PHE A 193 -5.17 6.19 7.66
N SER A 194 -5.19 7.50 7.44
CA SER A 194 -5.25 8.49 8.50
C SER A 194 -6.43 9.41 8.26
N VAL A 195 -7.07 9.85 9.34
CA VAL A 195 -8.20 10.78 9.30
C VAL A 195 -7.86 12.00 10.14
N ILE A 196 -8.13 13.18 9.61
CA ILE A 196 -8.02 14.45 10.34
C ILE A 196 -9.39 15.11 10.33
N ASP A 197 -9.92 15.45 11.49
CA ASP A 197 -11.18 16.17 11.62
C ASP A 197 -10.99 17.69 11.50
N LYS A 198 -12.10 18.45 11.57
CA LYS A 198 -12.08 19.91 11.49
C LYS A 198 -11.37 20.58 12.67
N GLN A 199 -11.21 19.89 13.78
CA GLN A 199 -10.52 20.33 14.99
C GLN A 199 -9.02 20.01 14.96
N GLY A 200 -8.54 19.29 13.92
CA GLY A 200 -7.16 18.87 13.75
C GLY A 200 -6.81 17.59 14.51
N ASN A 201 -7.78 16.85 15.04
CA ASN A 201 -7.53 15.53 15.62
C ASN A 201 -7.18 14.55 14.50
N ALA A 202 -6.06 13.84 14.65
CA ALA A 202 -5.56 12.88 13.69
C ALA A 202 -5.54 11.46 14.29
N VAL A 203 -5.94 10.48 13.48
CA VAL A 203 -5.87 9.05 13.80
C VAL A 203 -5.11 8.32 12.71
#